data_d507e41c2231212e35168764c3074eb7
#
_entry.id   d507e41c2231212e35168764c3074eb7
#
_cell.length_a   1.000
_cell.length_b   1.000
_cell.length_c   1.000
_cell.angle_alpha   90.00
_cell.angle_beta   90.00
_cell.angle_gamma   90.00
#
_symmetry.space_group_name_H-M   'P 1'
#
loop_
_entity.id
_entity.type
_entity.pdbx_description
1 polymer ?
#
loop_
_entity_poly.entity_id
_entity_poly.type
_entity_poly.pdbx_seq_one_letter_code
_entity_poly.pdbx_strand_id
1 'polypeptide(L)'
;RDRLRSRGLGDVYKRQTGTPCIWSARFLCATLGRRTLASFNHGSMANAMPMAIGAQMEYPGRQVIALCGDGGLSMLLGDLITIVQYRLPVKIVVYNNDCLDFIQLEMQAAGLIPWQINLNNPSFAAVADAVGIKGFLLDKSSQVDQMVNMFLNYPGAALLDAHVDRDALALPPYISMGQAADFSLAMMKQTLAGEVKQVWNTLAGNRKLFKP
;
A
#
# COMPACT_ATOMS: atom_id res chain seq x y z
N ARG A 1 7.51 -4.32 -26.70
CA ARG A 1 8.57 -5.09 -25.97
C ARG A 1 9.55 -4.06 -25.43
N ASP A 2 9.23 -3.46 -24.30
CA ASP A 2 10.17 -2.61 -23.59
C ASP A 2 11.26 -3.49 -22.98
N ARG A 3 12.41 -3.47 -23.65
CA ARG A 3 13.63 -4.00 -23.03
C ARG A 3 13.96 -3.13 -21.85
N LEU A 4 13.94 -3.72 -20.66
CA LEU A 4 14.38 -3.11 -19.41
C LEU A 4 15.89 -2.81 -19.48
N ARG A 5 16.30 -1.81 -20.27
CA ARG A 5 17.66 -1.30 -20.24
C ARG A 5 17.73 -0.17 -19.25
N SER A 6 18.37 -0.43 -18.13
CA SER A 6 18.77 0.58 -17.17
C SER A 6 19.71 1.58 -17.86
N ARG A 7 19.22 2.77 -18.16
CA ARG A 7 20.06 3.92 -18.44
C ARG A 7 19.69 5.01 -17.44
N GLY A 8 20.58 5.23 -16.51
CA GLY A 8 20.46 6.29 -15.53
C GLY A 8 20.04 5.84 -14.12
N LEU A 9 20.58 6.54 -13.16
CA LEU A 9 20.32 6.40 -11.73
C LEU A 9 18.89 6.89 -11.44
N GLY A 10 17.98 5.97 -11.18
CA GLY A 10 16.62 6.27 -10.77
C GLY A 10 16.07 5.12 -9.93
N ASP A 11 15.23 5.46 -8.97
CA ASP A 11 14.61 4.49 -8.07
C ASP A 11 13.66 3.54 -8.81
N VAL A 12 13.56 2.31 -8.33
CA VAL A 12 12.61 1.32 -8.85
C VAL A 12 11.53 1.11 -7.80
N TYR A 13 10.31 1.53 -8.11
CA TYR A 13 9.15 1.31 -7.26
C TYR A 13 8.39 0.06 -7.69
N LYS A 14 8.12 -0.82 -6.74
CA LYS A 14 7.26 -1.99 -6.92
C LYS A 14 5.97 -1.75 -6.18
N ARG A 15 4.84 -1.96 -6.85
CA ARG A 15 3.51 -1.72 -6.30
C ARG A 15 2.72 -3.01 -6.24
N GLN A 16 2.03 -3.17 -5.14
CA GLN A 16 1.05 -4.22 -4.93
C GLN A 16 -0.31 -3.78 -5.48
N THR A 17 -1.13 -4.72 -5.94
CA THR A 17 -2.53 -4.46 -6.25
C THR A 17 -3.29 -4.08 -4.99
N GLY A 18 -4.17 -3.07 -5.09
CA GLY A 18 -4.92 -2.51 -3.98
C GLY A 18 -4.68 -1.01 -3.82
N THR A 19 -5.01 -0.46 -2.67
CA THR A 19 -4.87 0.95 -2.30
C THR A 19 -3.46 1.53 -2.56
N PRO A 20 -2.35 0.80 -2.28
CA PRO A 20 -1.00 1.27 -2.60
C PRO A 20 -0.79 1.56 -4.09
N CYS A 21 -1.46 0.82 -4.98
CA CYS A 21 -1.37 1.06 -6.42
C CYS A 21 -2.02 2.38 -6.82
N ILE A 22 -3.22 2.66 -6.30
CA ILE A 22 -3.97 3.88 -6.59
C ILE A 22 -3.23 5.10 -6.05
N TRP A 23 -2.77 5.07 -4.79
CA TRP A 23 -2.05 6.18 -4.18
C TRP A 23 -0.72 6.44 -4.89
N SER A 24 0.00 5.37 -5.25
CA SER A 24 1.23 5.52 -6.03
C SER A 24 0.98 6.15 -7.39
N ALA A 25 -0.09 5.74 -8.08
CA ALA A 25 -0.43 6.31 -9.39
C ALA A 25 -0.78 7.81 -9.30
N ARG A 26 -1.37 8.24 -8.16
CA ARG A 26 -1.75 9.64 -7.94
C ARG A 26 -0.60 10.53 -7.51
N PHE A 27 0.29 10.03 -6.66
CA PHE A 27 1.24 10.86 -5.93
C PHE A 27 2.70 10.64 -6.33
N LEU A 28 3.05 9.53 -7.01
CA LEU A 28 4.41 9.29 -7.44
C LEU A 28 4.62 9.70 -8.89
N CYS A 29 5.50 10.66 -9.11
CA CYS A 29 5.92 11.06 -10.44
C CYS A 29 7.01 10.12 -10.97
N ALA A 30 6.78 9.49 -12.11
CA ALA A 30 7.76 8.65 -12.81
C ALA A 30 8.74 9.49 -13.63
N THR A 31 9.50 10.39 -12.97
CA THR A 31 10.50 11.26 -13.58
C THR A 31 11.91 10.73 -13.35
N LEU A 32 12.90 11.26 -14.07
CA LEU A 32 14.32 11.01 -13.84
C LEU A 32 14.74 9.52 -13.89
N GLY A 33 14.13 8.74 -14.80
CA GLY A 33 14.48 7.32 -14.96
C GLY A 33 13.92 6.41 -13.89
N ARG A 34 13.02 6.89 -13.01
CA ARG A 34 12.26 6.07 -12.07
C ARG A 34 11.39 5.08 -12.84
N ARG A 35 11.39 3.84 -12.39
CA ARG A 35 10.57 2.79 -12.97
C ARG A 35 9.55 2.29 -11.96
N THR A 36 8.33 2.16 -12.42
CA THR A 36 7.24 1.60 -11.63
C THR A 36 6.83 0.28 -12.23
N LEU A 37 6.74 -0.75 -11.41
CA LEU A 37 6.31 -2.09 -11.79
C LEU A 37 5.17 -2.54 -10.87
N ALA A 38 4.18 -3.21 -11.46
CA ALA A 38 3.04 -3.77 -10.74
C ALA A 38 2.48 -4.97 -11.50
N SER A 39 1.65 -5.78 -10.84
CA SER A 39 0.94 -6.90 -11.47
C SER A 39 -0.33 -6.40 -12.15
N PHE A 40 -0.20 -5.72 -13.29
CA PHE A 40 -1.37 -5.14 -13.98
C PHE A 40 -2.27 -6.18 -14.66
N ASN A 41 -1.74 -7.35 -15.04
CA ASN A 41 -2.51 -8.36 -15.76
C ASN A 41 -3.31 -9.28 -14.82
N HIS A 42 -2.75 -9.65 -13.68
CA HIS A 42 -3.37 -10.60 -12.74
C HIS A 42 -3.83 -9.97 -11.43
N GLY A 43 -3.44 -8.73 -11.16
CA GLY A 43 -3.84 -8.04 -9.94
C GLY A 43 -3.39 -8.74 -8.64
N SER A 44 -2.21 -9.37 -8.63
CA SER A 44 -1.74 -10.13 -7.46
C SER A 44 -1.46 -9.22 -6.28
N MET A 45 -2.01 -9.54 -5.10
CA MET A 45 -1.84 -8.74 -3.89
C MET A 45 -0.40 -8.78 -3.34
N ALA A 46 0.24 -9.92 -3.28
CA ALA A 46 1.53 -10.11 -2.61
C ALA A 46 2.78 -9.82 -3.47
N ASN A 47 2.62 -9.25 -4.66
CA ASN A 47 3.69 -9.21 -5.66
C ASN A 47 4.80 -8.17 -5.41
N ALA A 48 4.56 -7.13 -4.61
CA ALA A 48 5.49 -5.99 -4.50
C ALA A 48 6.84 -6.40 -3.90
N MET A 49 6.85 -7.14 -2.81
CA MET A 49 8.07 -7.53 -2.13
C MET A 49 8.91 -8.54 -2.96
N PRO A 50 8.39 -9.68 -3.47
CA PRO A 50 9.19 -10.59 -4.29
C PRO A 50 9.68 -9.94 -5.59
N MET A 51 8.89 -9.07 -6.21
CA MET A 51 9.37 -8.28 -7.35
C MET A 51 10.49 -7.31 -6.96
N ALA A 52 10.45 -6.74 -5.75
CA ALA A 52 11.52 -5.87 -5.26
C ALA A 52 12.81 -6.66 -4.99
N ILE A 53 12.70 -7.87 -4.44
CA ILE A 53 13.84 -8.80 -4.28
C ILE A 53 14.51 -9.04 -5.63
N GLY A 54 13.74 -9.48 -6.63
CA GLY A 54 14.26 -9.72 -7.97
C GLY A 54 14.88 -8.48 -8.62
N ALA A 55 14.23 -7.31 -8.45
CA ALA A 55 14.78 -6.07 -8.97
C ALA A 55 16.07 -5.63 -8.28
N GLN A 56 16.18 -5.84 -6.97
CA GLN A 56 17.39 -5.47 -6.24
C GLN A 56 18.56 -6.37 -6.59
N MET A 57 18.31 -7.65 -6.87
CA MET A 57 19.34 -8.58 -7.37
C MET A 57 19.84 -8.18 -8.76
N GLU A 58 18.93 -7.81 -9.66
CA GLU A 58 19.28 -7.39 -11.02
C GLU A 58 19.95 -6.00 -11.07
N TYR A 59 19.59 -5.10 -10.14
CA TYR A 59 20.09 -3.72 -10.12
C TYR A 59 20.64 -3.36 -8.74
N PRO A 60 21.80 -3.92 -8.33
CA PRO A 60 22.33 -3.74 -6.97
C PRO A 60 22.70 -2.29 -6.63
N GLY A 61 23.00 -1.47 -7.63
CA GLY A 61 23.34 -0.05 -7.45
C GLY A 61 22.13 0.90 -7.41
N ARG A 62 20.90 0.39 -7.47
CA ARG A 62 19.67 1.23 -7.45
C ARG A 62 18.91 1.04 -6.15
N GLN A 63 18.33 2.12 -5.64
CA GLN A 63 17.37 2.00 -4.55
C GLN A 63 16.08 1.35 -5.08
N VAL A 64 15.66 0.27 -4.45
CA VAL A 64 14.42 -0.44 -4.76
C VAL A 64 13.45 -0.30 -3.59
N ILE A 65 12.23 0.16 -3.87
CA ILE A 65 11.20 0.39 -2.87
C ILE A 65 9.98 -0.47 -3.20
N ALA A 66 9.59 -1.34 -2.28
CA ALA A 66 8.34 -2.09 -2.34
C ALA A 66 7.23 -1.30 -1.63
N LEU A 67 6.11 -1.06 -2.30
CA LEU A 67 4.93 -0.43 -1.72
C LEU A 67 3.85 -1.51 -1.53
N CYS A 68 3.67 -1.94 -0.30
CA CYS A 68 2.82 -3.05 0.09
C CYS A 68 1.61 -2.55 0.89
N GLY A 69 0.45 -3.17 0.69
CA GLY A 69 -0.59 -3.15 1.71
C GLY A 69 -0.30 -4.21 2.78
N ASP A 70 -0.87 -4.04 3.95
CA ASP A 70 -0.72 -4.94 5.09
C ASP A 70 -1.17 -6.39 4.77
N GLY A 71 -2.35 -6.56 4.20
CA GLY A 71 -2.84 -7.89 3.80
C GLY A 71 -1.97 -8.58 2.76
N GLY A 72 -1.42 -7.83 1.81
CA GLY A 72 -0.56 -8.42 0.80
C GLY A 72 0.85 -8.74 1.28
N LEU A 73 1.43 -7.91 2.17
CA LEU A 73 2.71 -8.25 2.79
C LEU A 73 2.58 -9.52 3.65
N SER A 74 1.47 -9.63 4.39
CA SER A 74 1.20 -10.79 5.25
C SER A 74 1.17 -12.12 4.48
N MET A 75 0.74 -12.12 3.22
CA MET A 75 0.69 -13.33 2.39
C MET A 75 2.07 -13.95 2.11
N LEU A 76 3.11 -13.13 2.01
CA LEU A 76 4.49 -13.55 1.71
C LEU A 76 5.48 -13.02 2.76
N LEU A 77 5.04 -12.91 4.01
CA LEU A 77 5.86 -12.37 5.11
C LEU A 77 7.18 -13.14 5.30
N GLY A 78 7.18 -14.45 5.01
CA GLY A 78 8.37 -15.29 5.07
C GLY A 78 9.50 -14.88 4.12
N ASP A 79 9.18 -14.19 3.02
CA ASP A 79 10.19 -13.74 2.06
C ASP A 79 11.07 -12.60 2.58
N LEU A 80 10.74 -12.00 3.73
CA LEU A 80 11.66 -11.10 4.46
C LEU A 80 13.00 -11.79 4.77
N ILE A 81 12.97 -13.09 5.05
CA ILE A 81 14.18 -13.88 5.32
C ILE A 81 15.08 -13.94 4.09
N THR A 82 14.51 -13.99 2.89
CA THR A 82 15.25 -13.92 1.63
C THR A 82 16.04 -12.62 1.50
N ILE A 83 15.44 -11.49 1.87
CA ILE A 83 16.11 -10.19 1.89
C ILE A 83 17.33 -10.19 2.82
N VAL A 84 17.18 -10.77 4.01
CA VAL A 84 18.25 -10.88 5.00
C VAL A 84 19.37 -11.83 4.50
N GLN A 85 18.99 -13.00 3.99
CA GLN A 85 19.92 -14.01 3.51
C GLN A 85 20.84 -13.48 2.41
N TYR A 86 20.29 -12.71 1.47
CA TYR A 86 21.04 -12.14 0.34
C TYR A 86 21.53 -10.70 0.62
N ARG A 87 21.33 -10.18 1.83
CA ARG A 87 21.74 -8.82 2.25
C ARG A 87 21.28 -7.73 1.27
N LEU A 88 20.06 -7.83 0.78
CA LEU A 88 19.51 -6.90 -0.21
C LEU A 88 19.05 -5.60 0.47
N PRO A 89 19.49 -4.41 0.05
CA PRO A 89 19.11 -3.13 0.68
C PRO A 89 17.72 -2.65 0.24
N VAL A 90 16.75 -3.55 0.17
CA VAL A 90 15.38 -3.25 -0.23
C VAL A 90 14.69 -2.39 0.83
N LYS A 91 13.93 -1.39 0.38
CA LYS A 91 13.05 -0.58 1.20
C LYS A 91 11.62 -1.09 1.07
N ILE A 92 10.95 -1.36 2.17
CA ILE A 92 9.57 -1.86 2.20
C ILE A 92 8.71 -0.85 2.93
N VAL A 93 7.70 -0.30 2.26
CA VAL A 93 6.67 0.53 2.89
C VAL A 93 5.40 -0.32 3.01
N VAL A 94 4.87 -0.42 4.20
CA VAL A 94 3.60 -1.09 4.49
C VAL A 94 2.56 -0.03 4.79
N TYR A 95 1.55 0.08 3.96
CA TYR A 95 0.35 0.86 4.25
C TYR A 95 -0.56 -0.01 5.10
N ASN A 96 -0.52 0.24 6.41
CA ASN A 96 -1.20 -0.57 7.42
C ASN A 96 -2.46 0.13 7.89
N ASN A 97 -3.62 -0.42 7.53
CA ASN A 97 -4.93 0.07 7.95
C ASN A 97 -5.81 -1.01 8.59
N ASP A 98 -5.23 -2.17 8.90
CA ASP A 98 -5.93 -3.33 9.48
C ASP A 98 -7.15 -3.80 8.66
N CYS A 99 -7.09 -3.62 7.32
CA CYS A 99 -8.23 -3.88 6.46
C CYS A 99 -7.85 -4.29 5.03
N LEU A 100 -8.64 -5.19 4.45
CA LEU A 100 -8.66 -5.43 3.01
C LEU A 100 -9.47 -4.31 2.32
N ASP A 101 -8.92 -3.11 2.34
CA ASP A 101 -9.58 -1.85 1.97
C ASP A 101 -10.14 -1.85 0.55
N PHE A 102 -9.39 -2.39 -0.43
CA PHE A 102 -9.86 -2.45 -1.81
C PHE A 102 -11.09 -3.37 -1.95
N ILE A 103 -11.13 -4.48 -1.20
CA ILE A 103 -12.29 -5.38 -1.13
C ILE A 103 -13.46 -4.69 -0.45
N GLN A 104 -13.20 -3.93 0.63
CA GLN A 104 -14.22 -3.11 1.28
C GLN A 104 -14.89 -2.17 0.27
N LEU A 105 -14.07 -1.44 -0.49
CA LEU A 105 -14.55 -0.48 -1.48
C LEU A 105 -15.36 -1.16 -2.59
N GLU A 106 -14.92 -2.31 -3.09
CA GLU A 106 -15.63 -3.08 -4.11
C GLU A 106 -16.98 -3.59 -3.60
N MET A 107 -17.04 -4.11 -2.37
CA MET A 107 -18.31 -4.52 -1.75
C MET A 107 -19.26 -3.33 -1.61
N GLN A 108 -18.79 -2.19 -1.14
CA GLN A 108 -19.60 -0.97 -1.02
C GLN A 108 -20.06 -0.46 -2.39
N ALA A 109 -19.21 -0.49 -3.41
CA ALA A 109 -19.56 -0.12 -4.78
C ALA A 109 -20.58 -1.07 -5.43
N ALA A 110 -20.72 -2.28 -4.90
CA ALA A 110 -21.76 -3.26 -5.28
C ALA A 110 -23.01 -3.19 -4.39
N GLY A 111 -23.15 -2.17 -3.53
CA GLY A 111 -24.30 -2.02 -2.61
C GLY A 111 -24.34 -3.03 -1.45
N LEU A 112 -23.21 -3.68 -1.15
CA LEU A 112 -23.08 -4.68 -0.10
C LEU A 112 -22.51 -4.06 1.19
N ILE A 113 -22.88 -4.65 2.33
CA ILE A 113 -22.23 -4.37 3.61
C ILE A 113 -20.87 -5.09 3.60
N PRO A 114 -19.76 -4.41 3.91
CA PRO A 114 -18.44 -5.05 4.02
C PRO A 114 -18.44 -6.18 5.07
N TRP A 115 -17.87 -7.33 4.70
CA TRP A 115 -17.83 -8.50 5.54
C TRP A 115 -16.50 -9.22 5.45
N GLN A 116 -15.96 -9.67 6.58
CA GLN A 116 -14.67 -10.40 6.70
C GLN A 116 -13.47 -9.66 6.08
N ILE A 117 -13.46 -8.34 6.16
CA ILE A 117 -12.40 -7.49 5.61
C ILE A 117 -11.37 -7.06 6.67
N ASN A 118 -11.66 -7.30 7.95
CA ASN A 118 -10.80 -6.86 9.04
C ASN A 118 -9.57 -7.77 9.16
N LEU A 119 -8.42 -7.15 9.35
CA LEU A 119 -7.16 -7.82 9.66
C LEU A 119 -6.80 -7.57 11.12
N ASN A 120 -6.10 -8.52 11.71
CA ASN A 120 -5.48 -8.37 13.03
C ASN A 120 -3.96 -8.43 12.83
N ASN A 121 -3.40 -7.31 12.47
CA ASN A 121 -2.00 -7.22 12.08
C ASN A 121 -1.06 -7.23 13.28
N PRO A 122 0.13 -7.86 13.17
CA PRO A 122 1.23 -7.59 14.09
C PRO A 122 1.82 -6.20 13.83
N SER A 123 2.69 -5.73 14.71
CA SER A 123 3.60 -4.64 14.34
C SER A 123 4.59 -5.14 13.28
N PHE A 124 4.44 -4.72 12.04
CA PHE A 124 5.35 -5.11 10.96
C PHE A 124 6.77 -4.57 11.18
N ALA A 125 6.91 -3.42 11.85
CA ALA A 125 8.21 -2.91 12.26
C ALA A 125 8.91 -3.86 13.24
N ALA A 126 8.19 -4.40 14.24
CA ALA A 126 8.75 -5.36 15.18
C ALA A 126 9.08 -6.71 14.52
N VAL A 127 8.25 -7.16 13.58
CA VAL A 127 8.54 -8.37 12.77
C VAL A 127 9.80 -8.18 11.95
N ALA A 128 9.97 -7.01 11.31
CA ALA A 128 11.17 -6.69 10.54
C ALA A 128 12.43 -6.72 11.42
N ASP A 129 12.40 -6.09 12.58
CA ASP A 129 13.53 -6.11 13.54
C ASP A 129 13.84 -7.55 13.99
N ALA A 130 12.83 -8.38 14.25
CA ALA A 130 13.00 -9.77 14.65
C ALA A 130 13.72 -10.63 13.62
N VAL A 131 13.54 -10.35 12.33
CA VAL A 131 14.24 -11.09 11.24
C VAL A 131 15.55 -10.42 10.80
N GLY A 132 15.93 -9.28 11.38
CA GLY A 132 17.19 -8.59 11.06
C GLY A 132 17.07 -7.50 9.99
N ILE A 133 15.86 -7.04 9.68
CA ILE A 133 15.58 -5.87 8.84
C ILE A 133 15.26 -4.68 9.75
N LYS A 134 15.79 -3.50 9.47
CA LYS A 134 15.51 -2.32 10.29
C LYS A 134 14.04 -1.91 10.20
N GLY A 135 13.31 -2.02 11.31
CA GLY A 135 11.92 -1.57 11.44
C GLY A 135 11.82 -0.08 11.78
N PHE A 136 10.87 0.58 11.16
CA PHE A 136 10.43 1.95 11.45
C PHE A 136 8.92 1.95 11.60
N LEU A 137 8.40 2.59 12.64
CA LEU A 137 6.97 2.76 12.88
C LEU A 137 6.57 4.22 12.63
N LEU A 138 5.57 4.43 11.79
CA LEU A 138 4.99 5.75 11.51
C LEU A 138 3.50 5.74 11.89
N ASP A 139 3.19 6.26 13.07
CA ASP A 139 1.85 6.34 13.65
C ASP A 139 1.30 7.78 13.74
N LYS A 140 2.13 8.79 13.44
CA LYS A 140 1.78 10.22 13.55
C LYS A 140 2.10 10.98 12.27
N SER A 141 1.12 11.66 11.72
CA SER A 141 1.30 12.48 10.51
C SER A 141 2.35 13.57 10.65
N SER A 142 2.57 14.10 11.86
CA SER A 142 3.61 15.10 12.12
C SER A 142 5.05 14.58 11.97
N GLN A 143 5.24 13.26 11.94
CA GLN A 143 6.55 12.61 11.85
C GLN A 143 6.88 12.10 10.45
N VAL A 144 5.99 12.28 9.47
CA VAL A 144 6.13 11.72 8.11
C VAL A 144 7.47 12.09 7.49
N ASP A 145 7.81 13.37 7.41
CA ASP A 145 9.02 13.82 6.73
C ASP A 145 10.29 13.28 7.40
N GLN A 146 10.34 13.32 8.72
CA GLN A 146 11.48 12.81 9.48
C GLN A 146 11.63 11.30 9.30
N MET A 147 10.55 10.55 9.46
CA MET A 147 10.58 9.09 9.42
C MET A 147 10.87 8.56 8.02
N VAL A 148 10.29 9.16 6.99
CA VAL A 148 10.56 8.80 5.59
C VAL A 148 12.03 9.09 5.24
N ASN A 149 12.58 10.23 5.67
CA ASN A 149 14.00 10.53 5.45
C ASN A 149 14.92 9.52 6.14
N MET A 150 14.66 9.17 7.40
CA MET A 150 15.45 8.17 8.12
C MET A 150 15.37 6.79 7.45
N PHE A 151 14.18 6.38 7.06
CA PHE A 151 13.93 5.12 6.38
C PHE A 151 14.64 5.02 5.01
N LEU A 152 14.50 6.03 4.15
CA LEU A 152 15.10 6.02 2.81
C LEU A 152 16.64 6.08 2.86
N ASN A 153 17.21 6.81 3.82
CA ASN A 153 18.66 6.96 3.96
C ASN A 153 19.31 5.84 4.78
N TYR A 154 18.56 4.91 5.35
CA TYR A 154 19.14 3.78 6.05
C TYR A 154 19.95 2.91 5.06
N PRO A 155 21.21 2.52 5.35
CA PRO A 155 22.07 1.89 4.34
C PRO A 155 21.71 0.45 4.01
N GLY A 156 20.97 -0.26 4.88
CA GLY A 156 20.56 -1.65 4.70
C GLY A 156 19.11 -1.82 4.29
N ALA A 157 18.62 -3.06 4.42
CA ALA A 157 17.19 -3.35 4.31
C ALA A 157 16.41 -2.63 5.40
N ALA A 158 15.28 -2.07 5.06
CA ALA A 158 14.43 -1.35 6.00
C ALA A 158 12.94 -1.54 5.67
N LEU A 159 12.11 -1.60 6.72
CA LEU A 159 10.67 -1.67 6.60
C LEU A 159 10.04 -0.49 7.37
N LEU A 160 9.19 0.27 6.70
CA LEU A 160 8.39 1.32 7.28
C LEU A 160 6.95 0.82 7.43
N ASP A 161 6.53 0.57 8.67
CA ASP A 161 5.15 0.27 9.05
C ASP A 161 4.40 1.59 9.21
N ALA A 162 3.67 2.00 8.18
CA ALA A 162 2.97 3.27 8.14
C ALA A 162 1.47 3.03 8.41
N HIS A 163 1.01 3.46 9.58
CA HIS A 163 -0.40 3.43 9.92
C HIS A 163 -1.14 4.49 9.13
N VAL A 164 -2.11 4.07 8.34
CA VAL A 164 -2.91 4.94 7.47
C VAL A 164 -4.38 4.88 7.86
N ASP A 165 -5.11 5.93 7.49
CA ASP A 165 -6.54 6.01 7.77
C ASP A 165 -7.29 4.92 6.98
N ARG A 166 -7.99 4.07 7.71
CA ARG A 166 -8.82 3.00 7.16
C ARG A 166 -9.98 3.51 6.30
N ASP A 167 -10.50 4.68 6.66
CA ASP A 167 -11.67 5.27 6.00
C ASP A 167 -11.28 6.17 4.81
N ALA A 168 -9.98 6.27 4.47
CA ALA A 168 -9.49 7.04 3.33
C ALA A 168 -9.84 6.33 2.01
N LEU A 169 -10.82 6.85 1.28
CA LEU A 169 -11.29 6.25 0.03
C LEU A 169 -10.26 6.37 -1.10
N ALA A 170 -9.90 5.23 -1.65
CA ALA A 170 -9.08 5.14 -2.85
C ALA A 170 -9.96 5.11 -4.11
N LEU A 171 -10.74 6.18 -4.34
CA LEU A 171 -11.69 6.24 -5.43
C LEU A 171 -11.02 6.12 -6.80
N PRO A 172 -11.61 5.37 -7.75
CA PRO A 172 -11.14 5.33 -9.13
C PRO A 172 -11.31 6.70 -9.81
N PRO A 173 -10.58 6.98 -10.90
CA PRO A 173 -10.68 8.26 -11.62
C PRO A 173 -12.06 8.57 -12.18
N TYR A 174 -12.85 7.53 -12.42
CA TYR A 174 -14.21 7.62 -12.93
C TYR A 174 -15.14 6.72 -12.10
N ILE A 175 -16.24 7.28 -11.67
CA ILE A 175 -17.31 6.57 -10.94
C ILE A 175 -18.59 6.70 -11.77
N SER A 176 -19.19 5.56 -12.13
CA SER A 176 -20.48 5.57 -12.82
C SER A 176 -21.63 5.96 -11.89
N MET A 177 -22.72 6.47 -12.44
CA MET A 177 -23.93 6.81 -11.66
C MET A 177 -24.46 5.60 -10.89
N GLY A 178 -24.39 4.40 -11.51
CA GLY A 178 -24.77 3.15 -10.82
C GLY A 178 -23.91 2.86 -9.60
N GLN A 179 -22.60 2.94 -9.73
CA GLN A 179 -21.67 2.74 -8.59
C GLN A 179 -21.91 3.75 -7.47
N ALA A 180 -22.22 5.02 -7.81
CA ALA A 180 -22.54 6.03 -6.81
C ALA A 180 -23.84 5.71 -6.06
N ALA A 181 -24.86 5.22 -6.77
CA ALA A 181 -26.13 4.80 -6.18
C ALA A 181 -25.93 3.57 -5.27
N ASP A 182 -25.21 2.56 -5.74
CA ASP A 182 -24.93 1.34 -4.98
C ASP A 182 -24.08 1.63 -3.73
N PHE A 183 -23.07 2.49 -3.83
CA PHE A 183 -22.28 2.97 -2.70
C PHE A 183 -23.18 3.67 -1.65
N SER A 184 -24.10 4.53 -2.11
CA SER A 184 -25.05 5.19 -1.22
C SER A 184 -25.98 4.18 -0.53
N LEU A 185 -26.43 3.15 -1.25
CA LEU A 185 -27.21 2.05 -0.69
C LEU A 185 -26.42 1.26 0.36
N ALA A 186 -25.15 0.98 0.11
CA ALA A 186 -24.28 0.33 1.09
C ALA A 186 -24.17 1.15 2.38
N MET A 187 -23.94 2.48 2.27
CA MET A 187 -23.89 3.39 3.41
C MET A 187 -25.19 3.38 4.21
N MET A 188 -26.35 3.38 3.55
CA MET A 188 -27.66 3.27 4.21
C MET A 188 -27.80 1.94 4.95
N LYS A 189 -27.44 0.82 4.32
CA LYS A 189 -27.50 -0.50 4.95
C LYS A 189 -26.58 -0.61 6.16
N GLN A 190 -25.35 -0.10 6.07
CA GLN A 190 -24.40 -0.04 7.20
C GLN A 190 -24.96 0.81 8.35
N THR A 191 -25.58 1.95 8.06
CA THR A 191 -26.24 2.80 9.07
C THR A 191 -27.35 2.04 9.79
N LEU A 192 -28.19 1.31 9.04
CA LEU A 192 -29.26 0.48 9.61
C LEU A 192 -28.74 -0.72 10.41
N ALA A 193 -27.57 -1.25 10.05
CA ALA A 193 -26.89 -2.32 10.79
C ALA A 193 -26.17 -1.82 12.06
N GLY A 194 -26.22 -0.53 12.36
CA GLY A 194 -25.59 0.06 13.54
C GLY A 194 -24.17 0.57 13.36
N GLU A 195 -23.61 0.54 12.14
CA GLU A 195 -22.24 0.99 11.81
C GLU A 195 -22.15 2.51 11.55
N VAL A 196 -22.95 3.30 12.26
CA VAL A 196 -23.09 4.76 12.05
C VAL A 196 -21.74 5.49 12.15
N LYS A 197 -20.89 5.08 13.10
CA LYS A 197 -19.57 5.71 13.31
C LYS A 197 -18.66 5.54 12.11
N GLN A 198 -18.65 4.35 11.51
CA GLN A 198 -17.82 4.06 10.33
C GLN A 198 -18.30 4.86 9.12
N VAL A 199 -19.61 4.88 8.88
CA VAL A 199 -20.21 5.70 7.81
C VAL A 199 -19.86 7.17 7.98
N TRP A 200 -19.96 7.69 9.20
CA TRP A 200 -19.59 9.08 9.50
C TRP A 200 -18.11 9.36 9.23
N ASN A 201 -17.21 8.49 9.68
CA ASN A 201 -15.77 8.63 9.44
C ASN A 201 -15.45 8.63 7.95
N THR A 202 -16.02 7.70 7.19
CA THR A 202 -15.84 7.63 5.73
C THR A 202 -16.27 8.93 5.05
N LEU A 203 -17.45 9.47 5.40
CA LEU A 203 -17.94 10.72 4.81
C LEU A 203 -17.14 11.94 5.27
N ALA A 204 -16.80 12.02 6.55
CA ALA A 204 -16.08 13.16 7.12
C ALA A 204 -14.62 13.22 6.64
N GLY A 205 -13.92 12.07 6.63
CA GLY A 205 -12.52 11.97 6.19
C GLY A 205 -12.34 12.31 4.71
N ASN A 206 -13.37 12.04 3.89
CA ASN A 206 -13.31 12.21 2.44
C ASN A 206 -14.04 13.47 1.92
N ARG A 207 -14.38 14.43 2.80
CA ARG A 207 -15.12 15.66 2.42
C ARG A 207 -14.52 16.41 1.23
N LYS A 208 -13.18 16.34 1.04
CA LYS A 208 -12.51 17.02 -0.07
C LYS A 208 -12.78 16.35 -1.43
N LEU A 209 -13.12 15.06 -1.45
CA LEU A 209 -13.42 14.31 -2.66
C LEU A 209 -14.84 14.61 -3.19
N PHE A 210 -15.75 15.08 -2.33
CA PHE A 210 -17.13 15.38 -2.65
C PHE A 210 -17.40 16.88 -2.87
N LYS A 211 -16.34 17.71 -2.86
CA LYS A 211 -16.49 19.11 -3.27
C LYS A 211 -16.44 19.22 -4.79
N PRO A 212 -17.40 19.90 -5.42
CA PRO A 212 -17.42 20.14 -6.85
C PRO A 212 -16.22 20.95 -7.32
#